data_7f1114271888a9727929c5fbed0d2e0c
#
_entry.id   7f1114271888a9727929c5fbed0d2e0c
#
_cell.length_a   1.000
_cell.length_b   1.000
_cell.length_c   1.000
_cell.angle_alpha   90.00
_cell.angle_beta   90.00
_cell.angle_gamma   90.00
#
_symmetry.space_group_name_H-M   'P 1'
#
loop_
_entity.id
_entity.type
_entity.pdbx_description
1 polymer ?
#
loop_
_entity_poly.entity_id
_entity_poly.type
_entity_poly.pdbx_seq_one_letter_code
_entity_poly.pdbx_strand_id
1 'polypeptide(L)'
;MHDFEQVKRQILDRISIHDVVAEHVTLKRRGVRWVGLCPFHSEKTPSFTVTPERGLFKCFGCGKGGDVFSFVQLRENMSFLEAMRHLADRAGVDFRDTTQRSPTAAGEPSRNDLAKLNAWALQFFRSNLLAESVGRPAREYLRGRGFTDATIERFGLGLAVESGPPLRSAATRAGFSDAMLVAADLLRKDEESGRVYETFRSRLMFPIRDATGRVVGFGGRTLMDDKAKYLNTRQTALFDKGRNLYGIELAREAIASRRRAIIVEGYTDCMACHQAGFTESVATLGTALTEAHVDLLRRYGEEIVLLFDSDEAGEAAADRAIALALPRCVKVRLGRIPEGKDPSDFLGRASSADFSNVLNRAVEALEFKWIKTHEHFRADSSDVRRREAVLDFVRLVGDAVNTAAVDAIQRGLLVNQVAHLLRIESDEVSRLMSGSRSSRGDHAAATKNGAVSQRSAAPRDAEQAVWTHLLEVLLNAPNLLDMIGEELDTARIADPRDRRIATAFFDARRKGGPLSLADVLARCHDPSDAQRVTELVDRGAARGNYEATLQLALARLAETIRGGAAQASRRRLLDAMAMGQPPQENGDTDRTQNDFVREHRHFAGRRLVRRAVGGSDLDLGVREVINTKTVTE
;
A
#
# COMPACT_ATOMS: atom_id res chain seq x y z
N MET A 1 -3.99 -1.29 28.30
CA MET A 1 -4.22 -2.72 28.02
C MET A 1 -5.63 -3.20 28.43
N HIS A 2 -6.14 -2.84 29.61
CA HIS A 2 -7.50 -3.28 30.04
C HIS A 2 -8.63 -2.84 29.10
N ASP A 3 -8.52 -1.67 28.49
CA ASP A 3 -9.55 -1.10 27.63
C ASP A 3 -9.70 -1.87 26.30
N PHE A 4 -8.58 -2.34 25.72
CA PHE A 4 -8.55 -3.00 24.42
C PHE A 4 -9.18 -4.40 24.43
N GLU A 5 -8.88 -5.21 25.43
CA GLU A 5 -9.47 -6.54 25.62
C GLU A 5 -10.96 -6.45 26.00
N GLN A 6 -11.34 -5.41 26.71
CA GLN A 6 -12.73 -5.16 27.03
C GLN A 6 -13.55 -4.81 25.79
N VAL A 7 -13.03 -3.92 24.95
CA VAL A 7 -13.67 -3.55 23.66
C VAL A 7 -13.75 -4.77 22.72
N LYS A 8 -12.69 -5.56 22.61
CA LYS A 8 -12.69 -6.80 21.82
C LYS A 8 -13.79 -7.75 22.29
N ARG A 9 -13.93 -7.94 23.59
CA ARG A 9 -14.98 -8.78 24.18
C ARG A 9 -16.37 -8.23 23.89
N GLN A 10 -16.59 -6.93 24.05
CA GLN A 10 -17.86 -6.29 23.75
C GLN A 10 -18.26 -6.41 22.27
N ILE A 11 -17.28 -6.38 21.35
CA ILE A 11 -17.51 -6.61 19.93
C ILE A 11 -17.94 -8.06 19.70
N LEU A 12 -17.22 -9.03 20.26
CA LEU A 12 -17.53 -10.46 20.11
C LEU A 12 -18.88 -10.85 20.69
N ASP A 13 -19.32 -10.16 21.75
CA ASP A 13 -20.66 -10.38 22.37
C ASP A 13 -21.80 -9.88 21.47
N ARG A 14 -21.54 -8.96 20.54
CA ARG A 14 -22.56 -8.31 19.70
C ARG A 14 -22.51 -8.71 18.23
N ILE A 15 -21.38 -9.25 17.77
CA ILE A 15 -21.16 -9.62 16.37
C ILE A 15 -20.91 -11.11 16.24
N SER A 16 -21.77 -11.77 15.46
CA SER A 16 -21.55 -13.15 15.04
C SER A 16 -20.61 -13.20 13.85
N ILE A 17 -19.60 -14.08 13.89
CA ILE A 17 -18.73 -14.35 12.74
C ILE A 17 -19.55 -14.84 11.53
N HIS A 18 -20.63 -15.59 11.78
CA HIS A 18 -21.51 -16.05 10.71
C HIS A 18 -22.10 -14.88 9.92
N ASP A 19 -22.61 -13.85 10.62
CA ASP A 19 -23.28 -12.73 9.97
C ASP A 19 -22.32 -11.86 9.18
N VAL A 20 -21.09 -11.69 9.68
CA VAL A 20 -20.05 -10.97 8.96
C VAL A 20 -19.61 -11.74 7.71
N VAL A 21 -19.44 -13.05 7.82
CA VAL A 21 -19.02 -13.88 6.69
C VAL A 21 -20.12 -14.03 5.65
N ALA A 22 -21.38 -14.13 6.07
CA ALA A 22 -22.53 -14.33 5.19
C ALA A 22 -22.76 -13.15 4.21
N GLU A 23 -22.26 -11.96 4.53
CA GLU A 23 -22.29 -10.81 3.61
C GLU A 23 -21.38 -11.00 2.39
N HIS A 24 -20.38 -11.87 2.49
CA HIS A 24 -19.37 -12.08 1.44
C HIS A 24 -19.39 -13.48 0.84
N VAL A 25 -19.98 -14.45 1.56
CA VAL A 25 -19.94 -15.87 1.20
C VAL A 25 -21.32 -16.49 1.36
N THR A 26 -21.81 -17.12 0.31
CA THR A 26 -23.04 -17.92 0.42
C THR A 26 -22.75 -19.18 1.25
N LEU A 27 -23.23 -19.19 2.49
CA LEU A 27 -23.01 -20.26 3.44
C LEU A 27 -24.18 -21.25 3.44
N LYS A 28 -23.87 -22.57 3.46
CA LYS A 28 -24.84 -23.66 3.62
C LYS A 28 -24.58 -24.39 4.94
N ARG A 29 -25.60 -24.61 5.72
CA ARG A 29 -25.48 -25.31 7.00
C ARG A 29 -25.15 -26.79 6.81
N ARG A 30 -24.13 -27.28 7.55
CA ARG A 30 -23.80 -28.71 7.65
C ARG A 30 -23.59 -29.08 9.13
N GLY A 31 -24.65 -29.56 9.78
CA GLY A 31 -24.67 -29.82 11.22
C GLY A 31 -24.48 -28.54 12.03
N VAL A 32 -23.43 -28.49 12.86
CA VAL A 32 -23.05 -27.31 13.68
C VAL A 32 -22.18 -26.31 12.93
N ARG A 33 -21.80 -26.59 11.69
CA ARG A 33 -20.91 -25.76 10.87
C ARG A 33 -21.64 -25.20 9.66
N TRP A 34 -21.10 -24.09 9.14
CA TRP A 34 -21.53 -23.50 7.89
C TRP A 34 -20.40 -23.60 6.87
N VAL A 35 -20.71 -23.99 5.63
CA VAL A 35 -19.73 -24.27 4.59
C VAL A 35 -20.07 -23.49 3.34
N GLY A 36 -19.05 -22.89 2.70
CA GLY A 36 -19.17 -22.13 1.46
C GLY A 36 -17.90 -22.20 0.62
N LEU A 37 -17.90 -21.50 -0.53
CA LEU A 37 -16.69 -21.29 -1.33
C LEU A 37 -15.81 -20.26 -0.62
N CYS A 38 -14.50 -20.48 -0.66
CA CYS A 38 -13.55 -19.60 0.01
C CYS A 38 -13.47 -18.23 -0.67
N PRO A 39 -13.58 -17.10 0.08
CA PRO A 39 -13.42 -15.78 -0.50
C PRO A 39 -11.95 -15.38 -0.72
N PHE A 40 -10.99 -16.23 -0.32
CA PHE A 40 -9.56 -15.93 -0.31
C PHE A 40 -8.76 -16.66 -1.40
N HIS A 41 -9.37 -17.62 -2.10
CA HIS A 41 -8.80 -18.32 -3.25
C HIS A 41 -9.92 -18.87 -4.13
N SER A 42 -9.60 -19.09 -5.40
CA SER A 42 -10.57 -19.65 -6.35
C SER A 42 -10.70 -21.16 -6.18
N GLU A 43 -11.91 -21.65 -5.97
CA GLU A 43 -12.22 -23.09 -5.85
C GLU A 43 -13.62 -23.40 -6.41
N LYS A 44 -13.80 -24.65 -6.85
CA LYS A 44 -15.09 -25.15 -7.33
C LYS A 44 -15.85 -25.93 -6.26
N THR A 45 -15.13 -26.49 -5.29
CA THR A 45 -15.69 -27.31 -4.21
C THR A 45 -15.58 -26.56 -2.90
N PRO A 46 -16.68 -26.38 -2.14
CA PRO A 46 -16.66 -25.64 -0.88
C PRO A 46 -15.70 -26.24 0.14
N SER A 47 -14.67 -25.49 0.53
CA SER A 47 -13.70 -25.86 1.58
C SER A 47 -13.64 -24.87 2.74
N PHE A 48 -14.38 -23.77 2.64
CA PHE A 48 -14.44 -22.74 3.67
C PHE A 48 -15.52 -23.08 4.71
N THR A 49 -15.13 -23.13 5.97
CA THR A 49 -16.02 -23.54 7.08
C THR A 49 -16.05 -22.46 8.13
N VAL A 50 -17.25 -22.12 8.61
CA VAL A 50 -17.50 -21.23 9.75
C VAL A 50 -18.13 -22.04 10.88
N THR A 51 -17.63 -21.86 12.09
CA THR A 51 -18.15 -22.48 13.32
C THR A 51 -18.56 -21.36 14.28
N PRO A 52 -19.83 -20.88 14.23
CA PRO A 52 -20.27 -19.70 15.00
C PRO A 52 -20.10 -19.87 16.51
N GLU A 53 -20.36 -21.06 17.05
CA GLU A 53 -20.22 -21.37 18.49
C GLU A 53 -18.78 -21.17 19.01
N ARG A 54 -17.78 -21.33 18.13
CA ARG A 54 -16.37 -21.10 18.45
C ARG A 54 -15.89 -19.72 18.02
N GLY A 55 -16.70 -18.95 17.29
CA GLY A 55 -16.30 -17.67 16.71
C GLY A 55 -15.19 -17.78 15.67
N LEU A 56 -15.06 -18.94 15.00
CA LEU A 56 -13.91 -19.23 14.12
C LEU A 56 -14.34 -19.60 12.71
N PHE A 57 -13.48 -19.27 11.74
CA PHE A 57 -13.52 -19.81 10.38
C PHE A 57 -12.23 -20.56 10.05
N LYS A 58 -12.32 -21.48 9.09
CA LYS A 58 -11.17 -22.20 8.53
C LYS A 58 -11.46 -22.57 7.08
N CYS A 59 -10.52 -22.27 6.19
CA CYS A 59 -10.49 -22.83 4.84
C CYS A 59 -9.54 -24.02 4.80
N PHE A 60 -10.02 -25.18 4.39
CA PHE A 60 -9.22 -26.39 4.26
C PHE A 60 -8.47 -26.45 2.91
N GLY A 61 -8.82 -25.58 1.94
CA GLY A 61 -8.13 -25.47 0.64
C GLY A 61 -6.86 -24.61 0.74
N CYS A 62 -6.96 -23.37 1.21
CA CYS A 62 -5.82 -22.45 1.28
C CYS A 62 -5.20 -22.30 2.68
N GLY A 63 -5.72 -23.00 3.68
CA GLY A 63 -5.18 -22.98 5.04
C GLY A 63 -5.54 -21.75 5.88
N LYS A 64 -6.10 -20.68 5.29
CA LYS A 64 -6.50 -19.46 6.03
C LYS A 64 -7.56 -19.76 7.08
N GLY A 65 -7.44 -19.12 8.25
CA GLY A 65 -8.39 -19.31 9.36
C GLY A 65 -8.17 -18.28 10.45
N GLY A 66 -9.11 -18.18 11.38
CA GLY A 66 -9.04 -17.24 12.49
C GLY A 66 -10.43 -16.86 13.02
N ASP A 67 -10.48 -15.77 13.78
CA ASP A 67 -11.70 -15.18 14.32
C ASP A 67 -12.32 -14.14 13.36
N VAL A 68 -13.34 -13.43 13.81
CA VAL A 68 -14.02 -12.39 13.01
C VAL A 68 -13.07 -11.24 12.65
N PHE A 69 -12.12 -10.89 13.51
CA PHE A 69 -11.13 -9.85 13.23
C PHE A 69 -10.19 -10.31 12.14
N SER A 70 -9.69 -11.53 12.23
CA SER A 70 -8.84 -12.16 11.21
C SER A 70 -9.55 -12.27 9.87
N PHE A 71 -10.86 -12.57 9.86
CA PHE A 71 -11.65 -12.60 8.63
C PHE A 71 -11.69 -11.23 7.96
N VAL A 72 -12.06 -10.18 8.72
CA VAL A 72 -12.12 -8.81 8.21
C VAL A 72 -10.75 -8.31 7.74
N GLN A 73 -9.69 -8.58 8.51
CA GLN A 73 -8.32 -8.25 8.10
C GLN A 73 -7.95 -8.86 6.75
N LEU A 74 -8.21 -10.16 6.59
CA LEU A 74 -7.88 -10.89 5.36
C LEU A 74 -8.76 -10.51 4.18
N ARG A 75 -10.04 -10.22 4.42
CA ARG A 75 -11.01 -9.89 3.36
C ARG A 75 -10.84 -8.46 2.87
N GLU A 76 -10.64 -7.54 3.81
CA GLU A 76 -10.59 -6.12 3.55
C GLU A 76 -9.16 -5.57 3.44
N ASN A 77 -8.16 -6.45 3.60
CA ASN A 77 -6.74 -6.13 3.63
C ASN A 77 -6.42 -4.97 4.60
N MET A 78 -6.96 -5.09 5.81
CA MET A 78 -6.84 -4.11 6.89
C MET A 78 -5.84 -4.54 7.95
N SER A 79 -5.25 -3.57 8.66
CA SER A 79 -4.55 -3.85 9.90
C SER A 79 -5.54 -4.31 10.98
N PHE A 80 -5.04 -4.96 12.01
CA PHE A 80 -5.87 -5.39 13.14
C PHE A 80 -6.63 -4.23 13.80
N LEU A 81 -5.99 -3.08 13.94
CA LEU A 81 -6.59 -1.89 14.53
C LEU A 81 -7.74 -1.33 13.68
N GLU A 82 -7.60 -1.37 12.36
CA GLU A 82 -8.66 -0.96 11.43
C GLU A 82 -9.83 -1.94 11.44
N ALA A 83 -9.55 -3.25 11.47
CA ALA A 83 -10.59 -4.28 11.63
C ALA A 83 -11.33 -4.15 12.96
N MET A 84 -10.59 -3.84 14.03
CA MET A 84 -11.16 -3.58 15.36
C MET A 84 -12.09 -2.38 15.33
N ARG A 85 -11.70 -1.26 14.71
CA ARG A 85 -12.56 -0.07 14.55
C ARG A 85 -13.79 -0.39 13.71
N HIS A 86 -13.60 -1.05 12.59
CA HIS A 86 -14.69 -1.44 11.70
C HIS A 86 -15.74 -2.28 12.43
N LEU A 87 -15.30 -3.28 13.17
CA LEU A 87 -16.19 -4.14 13.93
C LEU A 87 -16.78 -3.44 15.17
N ALA A 88 -16.05 -2.54 15.82
CA ALA A 88 -16.55 -1.72 16.92
C ALA A 88 -17.68 -0.78 16.45
N ASP A 89 -17.49 -0.10 15.33
CA ASP A 89 -18.51 0.76 14.72
C ASP A 89 -19.78 -0.05 14.39
N ARG A 90 -19.61 -1.24 13.81
CA ARG A 90 -20.70 -2.16 13.49
C ARG A 90 -21.42 -2.69 14.75
N ALA A 91 -20.66 -2.97 15.80
CA ALA A 91 -21.19 -3.42 17.09
C ALA A 91 -21.85 -2.29 17.91
N GLY A 92 -21.70 -1.03 17.51
CA GLY A 92 -22.08 0.12 18.32
C GLY A 92 -21.27 0.22 19.62
N VAL A 93 -19.99 -0.20 19.59
CA VAL A 93 -19.04 -0.13 20.69
C VAL A 93 -18.14 1.07 20.49
N ASP A 94 -17.99 1.91 21.50
CA ASP A 94 -17.08 3.07 21.43
C ASP A 94 -15.64 2.58 21.59
N PHE A 95 -14.89 2.61 20.49
CA PHE A 95 -13.48 2.26 20.45
C PHE A 95 -12.62 3.52 20.36
N ARG A 96 -12.01 3.92 21.48
CA ARG A 96 -11.08 5.05 21.55
C ARG A 96 -9.66 4.57 21.30
N ASP A 97 -9.09 5.00 20.20
CA ASP A 97 -7.68 4.78 19.92
C ASP A 97 -6.83 5.68 20.81
N THR A 98 -6.17 5.10 21.80
CA THR A 98 -5.29 5.80 22.72
C THR A 98 -4.02 6.34 22.05
N THR A 99 -3.75 5.96 20.79
CA THR A 99 -2.58 6.46 20.02
C THR A 99 -2.86 7.81 19.34
N GLN A 100 -4.13 8.22 19.23
CA GLN A 100 -4.52 9.57 18.78
C GLN A 100 -5.15 10.35 19.93
N ARG A 101 -4.31 10.79 20.87
CA ARG A 101 -4.71 11.74 21.91
C ARG A 101 -5.01 13.12 21.29
N SER A 102 -6.28 13.35 20.92
CA SER A 102 -6.87 14.66 21.10
C SER A 102 -7.92 14.51 22.21
N PRO A 103 -7.78 15.21 23.33
CA PRO A 103 -8.85 15.23 24.32
C PRO A 103 -10.06 15.90 23.69
N THR A 104 -11.07 15.12 23.30
CA THR A 104 -12.39 15.68 22.98
C THR A 104 -12.91 16.36 24.23
N ALA A 105 -13.11 17.67 24.15
CA ALA A 105 -13.77 18.42 25.22
C ALA A 105 -15.14 17.78 25.48
N ALA A 106 -15.56 17.74 26.73
CA ALA A 106 -16.87 17.21 27.11
C ALA A 106 -17.96 17.94 26.31
N GLY A 107 -18.64 17.22 25.38
CA GLY A 107 -19.68 17.78 24.52
C GLY A 107 -19.42 17.71 23.00
N GLU A 108 -18.24 17.29 22.54
CA GLU A 108 -17.99 17.10 21.10
C GLU A 108 -18.58 15.79 20.59
N PRO A 109 -19.21 15.79 19.38
CA PRO A 109 -19.77 14.59 18.78
C PRO A 109 -18.72 13.49 18.56
N SER A 110 -19.08 12.24 18.87
CA SER A 110 -18.18 11.11 18.62
C SER A 110 -18.00 10.85 17.11
N ARG A 111 -16.89 10.19 16.71
CA ARG A 111 -16.69 9.77 15.32
C ARG A 111 -17.84 8.89 14.81
N ASN A 112 -18.39 8.05 15.66
CA ASN A 112 -19.52 7.17 15.32
C ASN A 112 -20.81 7.98 15.07
N ASP A 113 -21.07 9.01 15.87
CA ASP A 113 -22.22 9.88 15.65
C ASP A 113 -22.10 10.69 14.36
N LEU A 114 -20.90 11.19 14.05
CA LEU A 114 -20.63 11.84 12.76
C LEU A 114 -20.78 10.88 11.57
N ALA A 115 -20.38 9.61 11.71
CA ALA A 115 -20.55 8.60 10.67
C ALA A 115 -22.05 8.29 10.43
N LYS A 116 -22.84 8.17 11.49
CA LYS A 116 -24.31 8.00 11.40
C LYS A 116 -24.95 9.21 10.71
N LEU A 117 -24.54 10.42 11.10
CA LEU A 117 -25.03 11.66 10.47
C LEU A 117 -24.69 11.69 8.98
N ASN A 118 -23.44 11.38 8.58
CA ASN A 118 -23.05 11.35 7.18
C ASN A 118 -23.81 10.29 6.37
N ALA A 119 -24.05 9.12 6.95
CA ALA A 119 -24.87 8.08 6.32
C ALA A 119 -26.33 8.54 6.12
N TRP A 120 -26.91 9.21 7.11
CA TRP A 120 -28.24 9.82 6.99
C TRP A 120 -28.25 10.95 5.94
N ALA A 121 -27.27 11.83 5.94
CA ALA A 121 -27.14 12.94 4.97
C ALA A 121 -27.02 12.42 3.53
N LEU A 122 -26.29 11.30 3.34
CA LEU A 122 -26.25 10.63 2.05
C LEU A 122 -27.64 10.24 1.57
N GLN A 123 -28.46 9.61 2.41
CA GLN A 123 -29.81 9.21 2.02
C GLN A 123 -30.69 10.43 1.75
N PHE A 124 -30.54 11.50 2.52
CA PHE A 124 -31.22 12.76 2.27
C PHE A 124 -30.86 13.36 0.89
N PHE A 125 -29.60 13.45 0.55
CA PHE A 125 -29.17 13.94 -0.77
C PHE A 125 -29.58 13.01 -1.90
N ARG A 126 -29.53 11.69 -1.70
CA ARG A 126 -30.01 10.71 -2.68
C ARG A 126 -31.50 10.84 -2.94
N SER A 127 -32.31 10.98 -1.90
CA SER A 127 -33.75 11.17 -2.05
C SER A 127 -34.09 12.41 -2.88
N ASN A 128 -33.35 13.52 -2.70
CA ASN A 128 -33.50 14.72 -3.49
C ASN A 128 -33.13 14.50 -4.96
N LEU A 129 -32.05 13.76 -5.25
CA LEU A 129 -31.66 13.45 -6.64
C LEU A 129 -32.69 12.55 -7.33
N LEU A 130 -33.29 11.62 -6.60
CA LEU A 130 -34.29 10.69 -7.13
C LEU A 130 -35.68 11.31 -7.24
N ALA A 131 -35.97 12.40 -6.52
CA ALA A 131 -37.26 13.10 -6.59
C ALA A 131 -37.54 13.56 -8.01
N GLU A 132 -38.80 13.32 -8.47
CA GLU A 132 -39.17 13.47 -9.87
C GLU A 132 -39.01 14.90 -10.39
N SER A 133 -39.48 15.90 -9.66
CA SER A 133 -39.39 17.29 -10.07
C SER A 133 -38.04 17.92 -9.75
N VAL A 134 -37.60 17.81 -8.50
CA VAL A 134 -36.43 18.52 -7.99
C VAL A 134 -35.12 17.92 -8.53
N GLY A 135 -35.05 16.60 -8.66
CA GLY A 135 -33.84 15.90 -9.08
C GLY A 135 -33.66 15.82 -10.60
N ARG A 136 -34.73 16.07 -11.40
CA ARG A 136 -34.69 15.92 -12.84
C ARG A 136 -33.58 16.73 -13.54
N PRO A 137 -33.39 18.01 -13.27
CA PRO A 137 -32.34 18.78 -13.94
C PRO A 137 -30.94 18.22 -13.67
N ALA A 138 -30.69 17.77 -12.43
CA ALA A 138 -29.42 17.17 -12.05
C ALA A 138 -29.17 15.81 -12.73
N ARG A 139 -30.23 14.98 -12.87
CA ARG A 139 -30.15 13.71 -13.60
C ARG A 139 -29.94 13.93 -15.10
N GLU A 140 -30.64 14.91 -15.70
CA GLU A 140 -30.43 15.29 -17.10
C GLU A 140 -29.02 15.79 -17.36
N TYR A 141 -28.49 16.63 -16.44
CA TYR A 141 -27.10 17.07 -16.48
C TYR A 141 -26.11 15.87 -16.46
N LEU A 142 -26.30 14.90 -15.56
CA LEU A 142 -25.46 13.71 -15.48
C LEU A 142 -25.53 12.85 -16.75
N ARG A 143 -26.73 12.63 -17.28
CA ARG A 143 -26.94 11.91 -18.54
C ARG A 143 -26.34 12.66 -19.74
N GLY A 144 -26.47 13.99 -19.77
CA GLY A 144 -25.81 14.84 -20.76
C GLY A 144 -24.28 14.79 -20.72
N ARG A 145 -23.72 14.45 -19.54
CA ARG A 145 -22.28 14.16 -19.35
C ARG A 145 -21.91 12.70 -19.66
N GLY A 146 -22.86 11.88 -20.13
CA GLY A 146 -22.64 10.49 -20.51
C GLY A 146 -22.69 9.47 -19.38
N PHE A 147 -23.10 9.86 -18.16
CA PHE A 147 -23.20 8.91 -17.05
C PHE A 147 -24.51 8.10 -17.08
N THR A 148 -24.39 6.79 -16.93
CA THR A 148 -25.53 5.87 -16.82
C THR A 148 -26.15 5.92 -15.43
N ASP A 149 -27.44 5.58 -15.33
CA ASP A 149 -28.14 5.50 -14.05
C ASP A 149 -27.47 4.47 -13.10
N ALA A 150 -26.95 3.37 -13.65
CA ALA A 150 -26.18 2.37 -12.89
C ALA A 150 -24.89 2.96 -12.29
N THR A 151 -24.17 3.82 -13.01
CA THR A 151 -22.98 4.52 -12.48
C THR A 151 -23.37 5.51 -11.40
N ILE A 152 -24.44 6.29 -11.61
CA ILE A 152 -24.96 7.26 -10.64
C ILE A 152 -25.33 6.56 -9.32
N GLU A 153 -26.01 5.42 -9.42
CA GLU A 153 -26.38 4.61 -8.26
C GLU A 153 -25.18 3.97 -7.57
N ARG A 154 -24.28 3.38 -8.33
CA ARG A 154 -23.05 2.74 -7.80
C ARG A 154 -22.21 3.69 -6.97
N PHE A 155 -22.04 4.93 -7.41
CA PHE A 155 -21.31 5.96 -6.67
C PHE A 155 -22.17 6.65 -5.60
N GLY A 156 -23.48 6.41 -5.60
CA GLY A 156 -24.40 6.94 -4.61
C GLY A 156 -24.57 8.46 -4.66
N LEU A 157 -24.60 9.03 -5.87
CA LEU A 157 -24.72 10.47 -6.02
C LEU A 157 -26.01 11.02 -5.38
N GLY A 158 -25.98 12.30 -5.01
CA GLY A 158 -27.10 13.00 -4.40
C GLY A 158 -27.25 14.43 -4.92
N LEU A 159 -28.19 15.16 -4.37
CA LEU A 159 -28.46 16.54 -4.70
C LEU A 159 -28.71 17.37 -3.44
N ALA A 160 -27.95 18.42 -3.25
CA ALA A 160 -28.24 19.49 -2.32
C ALA A 160 -29.04 20.58 -3.05
N VAL A 161 -30.30 20.75 -2.66
CA VAL A 161 -31.22 21.69 -3.30
C VAL A 161 -31.14 23.08 -2.68
N GLU A 162 -31.52 24.09 -3.45
CA GLU A 162 -31.67 25.46 -2.94
C GLU A 162 -33.09 25.70 -2.41
N SER A 163 -34.08 25.19 -3.14
CA SER A 163 -35.50 25.32 -2.82
C SER A 163 -36.06 23.94 -2.47
N GLY A 164 -36.27 23.67 -1.20
CA GLY A 164 -36.76 22.39 -0.70
C GLY A 164 -36.71 22.31 0.84
N PRO A 165 -37.00 21.16 1.44
CA PRO A 165 -36.81 21.01 2.87
C PRO A 165 -35.34 21.21 3.23
N PRO A 166 -35.02 22.21 4.09
CA PRO A 166 -33.64 22.46 4.48
C PRO A 166 -33.02 21.23 5.16
N LEU A 167 -31.78 20.92 4.80
CA LEU A 167 -31.02 19.83 5.42
C LEU A 167 -31.04 19.95 6.96
N ARG A 168 -30.80 21.17 7.47
CA ARG A 168 -30.80 21.46 8.91
C ARG A 168 -32.09 21.03 9.57
N SER A 169 -33.25 21.45 9.02
CA SER A 169 -34.56 21.12 9.59
C SER A 169 -34.86 19.62 9.50
N ALA A 170 -34.48 18.95 8.42
CA ALA A 170 -34.65 17.53 8.27
C ALA A 170 -33.75 16.74 9.24
N ALA A 171 -32.49 17.15 9.44
CA ALA A 171 -31.55 16.55 10.38
C ALA A 171 -32.03 16.70 11.83
N THR A 172 -32.55 17.88 12.22
CA THR A 172 -33.11 18.10 13.56
C THR A 172 -34.26 17.16 13.83
N ARG A 173 -35.19 16.96 12.86
CA ARG A 173 -36.30 15.98 12.99
C ARG A 173 -35.78 14.53 13.10
N ALA A 174 -34.62 14.23 12.51
CA ALA A 174 -33.98 12.93 12.62
C ALA A 174 -33.12 12.75 13.90
N GLY A 175 -33.13 13.77 14.80
CA GLY A 175 -32.42 13.71 16.08
C GLY A 175 -30.97 14.18 16.07
N PHE A 176 -30.50 14.80 14.98
CA PHE A 176 -29.14 15.35 14.89
C PHE A 176 -29.11 16.83 15.31
N SER A 177 -28.16 17.20 16.14
CA SER A 177 -27.98 18.57 16.61
C SER A 177 -27.19 19.44 15.60
N ASP A 178 -27.35 20.75 15.68
CA ASP A 178 -26.53 21.70 14.92
C ASP A 178 -25.03 21.53 15.18
N ALA A 179 -24.64 21.20 16.41
CA ALA A 179 -23.24 20.94 16.75
C ALA A 179 -22.67 19.74 15.96
N MET A 180 -23.45 18.68 15.78
CA MET A 180 -23.06 17.55 14.95
C MET A 180 -22.95 17.92 13.47
N LEU A 181 -23.90 18.71 12.95
CA LEU A 181 -23.91 19.18 11.58
C LEU A 181 -22.71 20.09 11.29
N VAL A 182 -22.32 20.96 12.22
CA VAL A 182 -21.13 21.80 12.12
C VAL A 182 -19.86 20.96 12.18
N ALA A 183 -19.78 20.00 13.10
CA ALA A 183 -18.63 19.11 13.22
C ALA A 183 -18.43 18.19 11.99
N ALA A 184 -19.50 17.88 11.25
CA ALA A 184 -19.46 17.17 9.97
C ALA A 184 -19.27 18.10 8.74
N ASP A 185 -19.14 19.41 8.94
CA ASP A 185 -19.08 20.45 7.89
C ASP A 185 -20.31 20.42 6.94
N LEU A 186 -21.46 19.94 7.43
CA LEU A 186 -22.74 20.04 6.73
C LEU A 186 -23.41 21.41 6.97
N LEU A 187 -23.09 22.06 8.08
CA LEU A 187 -23.38 23.46 8.37
C LEU A 187 -22.08 24.22 8.62
N ARG A 188 -22.10 25.50 8.28
CA ARG A 188 -21.03 26.45 8.60
C ARG A 188 -21.59 27.62 9.38
N LYS A 189 -20.78 28.14 10.28
CA LYS A 189 -21.06 29.37 11.02
C LYS A 189 -20.22 30.49 10.42
N ASP A 190 -20.87 31.56 10.05
CA ASP A 190 -20.20 32.80 9.64
C ASP A 190 -19.59 33.45 10.88
N GLU A 191 -18.30 33.77 10.82
CA GLU A 191 -17.54 34.28 11.97
C GLU A 191 -17.95 35.69 12.39
N GLU A 192 -18.39 36.50 11.43
CA GLU A 192 -18.75 37.92 11.70
C GLU A 192 -20.20 38.04 12.18
N SER A 193 -21.14 37.42 11.47
CA SER A 193 -22.56 37.51 11.77
C SER A 193 -23.06 36.45 12.76
N GLY A 194 -22.29 35.42 13.03
CA GLY A 194 -22.72 34.28 13.83
C GLY A 194 -23.79 33.39 13.17
N ARG A 195 -24.21 33.72 11.94
CA ARG A 195 -25.28 33.02 11.21
C ARG A 195 -24.81 31.65 10.78
N VAL A 196 -25.66 30.66 11.02
CA VAL A 196 -25.43 29.28 10.56
C VAL A 196 -26.12 29.06 9.22
N TYR A 197 -25.40 28.47 8.27
CA TYR A 197 -25.89 28.20 6.91
C TYR A 197 -25.44 26.81 6.44
N GLU A 198 -26.18 26.23 5.48
CA GLU A 198 -25.85 24.94 4.88
C GLU A 198 -24.62 25.07 3.98
N THR A 199 -23.66 24.15 4.15
CA THR A 199 -22.40 24.14 3.39
C THR A 199 -22.63 23.89 1.90
N PHE A 200 -23.56 22.99 1.59
CA PHE A 200 -23.87 22.59 0.22
C PHE A 200 -25.26 23.09 -0.18
N ARG A 201 -25.32 23.88 -1.24
CA ARG A 201 -26.56 24.41 -1.81
C ARG A 201 -26.46 24.40 -3.33
N SER A 202 -27.51 24.00 -4.04
CA SER A 202 -27.57 23.91 -5.50
C SER A 202 -26.37 23.11 -6.07
N ARG A 203 -26.04 21.97 -5.41
CA ARG A 203 -24.88 21.15 -5.78
C ARG A 203 -25.24 19.68 -5.99
N LEU A 204 -24.65 19.12 -7.04
CA LEU A 204 -24.56 17.68 -7.20
C LEU A 204 -23.58 17.15 -6.15
N MET A 205 -24.02 16.15 -5.38
CA MET A 205 -23.28 15.64 -4.22
C MET A 205 -22.60 14.32 -4.54
N PHE A 206 -21.31 14.25 -4.21
CA PHE A 206 -20.45 13.08 -4.35
C PHE A 206 -20.08 12.59 -2.95
N PRO A 207 -20.59 11.45 -2.48
CA PRO A 207 -20.20 10.94 -1.16
C PRO A 207 -18.76 10.47 -1.19
N ILE A 208 -17.97 10.93 -0.25
CA ILE A 208 -16.59 10.47 -0.06
C ILE A 208 -16.62 9.38 1.00
N ARG A 209 -16.12 8.19 0.63
CA ARG A 209 -16.08 7.03 1.50
C ARG A 209 -14.65 6.66 1.83
N ASP A 210 -14.44 6.11 3.01
CA ASP A 210 -13.18 5.44 3.34
C ASP A 210 -13.11 4.05 2.67
N ALA A 211 -11.98 3.37 2.79
CA ALA A 211 -11.78 2.05 2.20
C ALA A 211 -12.76 0.98 2.73
N THR A 212 -13.44 1.23 3.85
CA THR A 212 -14.46 0.34 4.43
C THR A 212 -15.87 0.62 3.88
N GLY A 213 -16.04 1.66 3.06
CA GLY A 213 -17.32 2.07 2.50
C GLY A 213 -18.11 3.06 3.37
N ARG A 214 -17.57 3.47 4.53
CA ARG A 214 -18.20 4.44 5.43
C ARG A 214 -18.09 5.84 4.84
N VAL A 215 -19.21 6.59 4.84
CA VAL A 215 -19.24 7.98 4.37
C VAL A 215 -18.53 8.89 5.36
N VAL A 216 -17.41 9.47 4.95
CA VAL A 216 -16.56 10.33 5.78
C VAL A 216 -16.76 11.82 5.48
N GLY A 217 -17.30 12.16 4.31
CA GLY A 217 -17.56 13.52 3.88
C GLY A 217 -18.23 13.57 2.51
N PHE A 218 -18.30 14.75 1.93
CA PHE A 218 -18.94 14.99 0.65
C PHE A 218 -18.13 15.97 -0.22
N GLY A 219 -18.18 15.76 -1.52
CA GLY A 219 -17.87 16.74 -2.54
C GLY A 219 -19.16 17.29 -3.13
N GLY A 220 -19.19 18.58 -3.47
CA GLY A 220 -20.34 19.21 -4.10
C GLY A 220 -19.95 19.98 -5.35
N ARG A 221 -20.46 19.59 -6.53
CA ARG A 221 -20.28 20.35 -7.78
C ARG A 221 -21.47 21.27 -7.98
N THR A 222 -21.24 22.57 -8.21
CA THR A 222 -22.31 23.52 -8.52
C THR A 222 -23.01 23.16 -9.84
N LEU A 223 -24.33 23.31 -9.86
CA LEU A 223 -25.17 23.25 -11.04
C LEU A 223 -25.51 24.66 -11.58
N MET A 224 -25.06 25.69 -10.86
CA MET A 224 -25.25 27.09 -11.17
C MET A 224 -23.92 27.75 -11.57
N ASP A 225 -23.96 28.99 -12.01
CA ASP A 225 -22.78 29.79 -12.23
C ASP A 225 -22.25 30.31 -10.87
N ASP A 226 -21.34 29.53 -10.27
CA ASP A 226 -20.72 29.81 -8.97
C ASP A 226 -19.20 29.87 -9.14
N LYS A 227 -18.53 30.80 -8.44
CA LYS A 227 -17.07 30.95 -8.44
C LYS A 227 -16.35 29.64 -8.06
N ALA A 228 -16.93 28.87 -7.15
CA ALA A 228 -16.37 27.58 -6.71
C ALA A 228 -17.08 26.42 -7.41
N LYS A 229 -16.55 25.97 -8.56
CA LYS A 229 -17.08 24.84 -9.32
C LYS A 229 -17.23 23.58 -8.44
N TYR A 230 -16.24 23.28 -7.62
CA TYR A 230 -16.25 22.19 -6.65
C TYR A 230 -16.02 22.71 -5.23
N LEU A 231 -16.77 22.16 -4.30
CA LEU A 231 -16.63 22.41 -2.86
C LEU A 231 -16.56 21.06 -2.15
N ASN A 232 -15.54 20.87 -1.32
CA ASN A 232 -15.39 19.65 -0.53
C ASN A 232 -15.61 19.95 0.95
N THR A 233 -16.08 18.94 1.70
CA THR A 233 -16.02 18.93 3.16
C THR A 233 -14.63 19.37 3.62
N ARG A 234 -14.56 20.26 4.59
CA ARG A 234 -13.31 20.64 5.26
C ARG A 234 -12.79 19.47 6.09
N GLN A 235 -11.58 19.61 6.64
CA GLN A 235 -11.06 18.61 7.56
C GLN A 235 -11.98 18.48 8.78
N THR A 236 -12.36 17.24 9.09
CA THR A 236 -13.21 16.87 10.24
C THR A 236 -12.55 15.74 11.03
N ALA A 237 -13.18 15.31 12.12
CA ALA A 237 -12.73 14.12 12.83
C ALA A 237 -12.79 12.84 11.97
N LEU A 238 -13.64 12.79 10.92
CA LEU A 238 -13.74 11.65 10.00
C LEU A 238 -12.95 11.82 8.71
N PHE A 239 -12.84 13.04 8.21
CA PHE A 239 -12.38 13.34 6.85
C PHE A 239 -11.09 14.14 6.84
N ASP A 240 -10.11 13.64 6.09
CA ASP A 240 -8.86 14.31 5.77
C ASP A 240 -8.56 14.08 4.28
N LYS A 241 -8.50 15.16 3.49
CA LYS A 241 -8.22 15.10 2.04
C LYS A 241 -6.91 14.39 1.71
N GLY A 242 -5.91 14.54 2.58
CA GLY A 242 -4.60 13.94 2.39
C GLY A 242 -4.56 12.44 2.68
N ARG A 243 -5.63 11.86 3.19
CA ARG A 243 -5.72 10.44 3.58
C ARG A 243 -6.82 9.67 2.85
N ASN A 244 -7.72 10.36 2.18
CA ASN A 244 -8.87 9.76 1.51
C ASN A 244 -8.76 9.91 0.00
N LEU A 245 -9.10 8.86 -0.72
CA LEU A 245 -9.21 8.83 -2.18
C LEU A 245 -10.67 8.53 -2.55
N TYR A 246 -11.22 9.28 -3.49
CA TYR A 246 -12.57 9.04 -3.98
C TYR A 246 -12.66 7.74 -4.77
N GLY A 247 -13.67 6.93 -4.49
CA GLY A 247 -13.90 5.66 -5.16
C GLY A 247 -13.05 4.51 -4.66
N ILE A 248 -12.24 4.69 -3.59
CA ILE A 248 -11.35 3.64 -3.06
C ILE A 248 -12.12 2.40 -2.62
N GLU A 249 -13.31 2.56 -2.03
CA GLU A 249 -14.16 1.45 -1.59
C GLU A 249 -14.65 0.58 -2.75
N LEU A 250 -14.82 1.19 -3.93
CA LEU A 250 -15.23 0.51 -5.17
C LEU A 250 -14.03 -0.07 -5.93
N ALA A 251 -12.85 0.54 -5.77
CA ALA A 251 -11.65 0.23 -6.55
C ALA A 251 -10.76 -0.84 -5.92
N ARG A 252 -10.73 -0.98 -4.59
CA ARG A 252 -9.77 -1.80 -3.84
C ARG A 252 -9.65 -3.25 -4.31
N GLU A 253 -10.77 -3.90 -4.67
CA GLU A 253 -10.75 -5.29 -5.16
C GLU A 253 -10.13 -5.39 -6.56
N ALA A 254 -10.45 -4.44 -7.43
CA ALA A 254 -9.88 -4.36 -8.76
C ALA A 254 -8.38 -4.00 -8.71
N ILE A 255 -7.99 -3.09 -7.79
CA ILE A 255 -6.58 -2.77 -7.54
C ILE A 255 -5.83 -4.03 -7.08
N ALA A 256 -6.37 -4.77 -6.12
CA ALA A 256 -5.76 -5.99 -5.61
C ALA A 256 -5.63 -7.08 -6.68
N SER A 257 -6.65 -7.23 -7.52
CA SER A 257 -6.65 -8.20 -8.62
C SER A 257 -5.66 -7.84 -9.72
N ARG A 258 -5.61 -6.56 -10.12
CA ARG A 258 -4.74 -6.06 -11.19
C ARG A 258 -3.37 -5.61 -10.70
N ARG A 259 -3.17 -5.56 -9.38
CA ARG A 259 -1.98 -5.06 -8.68
C ARG A 259 -1.60 -3.62 -9.07
N ARG A 260 -2.56 -2.87 -9.58
CA ARG A 260 -2.38 -1.53 -10.12
C ARG A 260 -3.53 -0.63 -9.70
N ALA A 261 -3.23 0.62 -9.29
CA ALA A 261 -4.18 1.70 -9.12
C ALA A 261 -4.02 2.74 -10.22
N ILE A 262 -5.13 3.30 -10.72
CA ILE A 262 -5.14 4.46 -11.62
C ILE A 262 -5.58 5.66 -10.80
N ILE A 263 -4.77 6.71 -10.75
CA ILE A 263 -5.11 7.96 -10.06
C ILE A 263 -5.46 9.02 -11.09
N VAL A 264 -6.63 9.60 -10.92
CA VAL A 264 -7.14 10.74 -11.69
C VAL A 264 -7.41 11.94 -10.74
N GLU A 265 -7.69 13.12 -11.29
CA GLU A 265 -7.83 14.33 -10.47
C GLU A 265 -9.25 14.53 -9.92
N GLY A 266 -10.28 14.19 -10.69
CA GLY A 266 -11.66 14.56 -10.42
C GLY A 266 -12.62 13.43 -10.15
N TYR A 267 -13.75 13.75 -9.51
CA TYR A 267 -14.86 12.84 -9.26
C TYR A 267 -15.40 12.23 -10.54
N THR A 268 -15.64 13.08 -11.55
CA THR A 268 -16.20 12.69 -12.85
C THR A 268 -15.24 11.79 -13.63
N ASP A 269 -13.94 12.02 -13.50
CA ASP A 269 -12.90 11.22 -14.16
C ASP A 269 -12.87 9.80 -13.59
N CYS A 270 -12.90 9.69 -12.26
CA CYS A 270 -13.00 8.40 -11.58
C CYS A 270 -14.27 7.64 -12.02
N MET A 271 -15.42 8.32 -12.04
CA MET A 271 -16.68 7.72 -12.46
C MET A 271 -16.65 7.25 -13.92
N ALA A 272 -16.09 8.08 -14.82
CA ALA A 272 -15.95 7.74 -16.24
C ALA A 272 -15.03 6.52 -16.44
N CYS A 273 -13.91 6.48 -15.74
CA CYS A 273 -13.02 5.31 -15.75
C CYS A 273 -13.75 4.04 -15.29
N HIS A 274 -14.47 4.09 -14.17
CA HIS A 274 -15.23 2.95 -13.68
C HIS A 274 -16.31 2.50 -14.68
N GLN A 275 -17.02 3.45 -15.29
CA GLN A 275 -18.06 3.16 -16.31
C GLN A 275 -17.47 2.50 -17.55
N ALA A 276 -16.24 2.89 -17.93
CA ALA A 276 -15.51 2.31 -19.06
C ALA A 276 -14.82 0.97 -18.72
N GLY A 277 -14.96 0.45 -17.47
CA GLY A 277 -14.41 -0.85 -17.05
C GLY A 277 -13.05 -0.76 -16.34
N PHE A 278 -12.50 0.43 -16.12
CA PHE A 278 -11.26 0.66 -15.37
C PHE A 278 -11.57 0.88 -13.89
N THR A 279 -12.08 -0.18 -13.26
CA THR A 279 -12.62 -0.13 -11.90
C THR A 279 -11.55 -0.02 -10.80
N GLU A 280 -10.26 -0.11 -11.15
CA GLU A 280 -9.11 0.18 -10.29
C GLU A 280 -8.79 1.69 -10.18
N SER A 281 -9.65 2.56 -10.70
CA SER A 281 -9.45 4.01 -10.70
C SER A 281 -9.93 4.66 -9.41
N VAL A 282 -9.16 5.61 -8.90
CA VAL A 282 -9.47 6.46 -7.74
C VAL A 282 -9.15 7.91 -8.06
N ALA A 283 -9.78 8.87 -7.35
CA ALA A 283 -9.44 10.27 -7.56
C ALA A 283 -8.89 10.93 -6.28
N THR A 284 -7.97 11.89 -6.47
CA THR A 284 -7.61 12.83 -5.42
C THR A 284 -8.72 13.85 -5.22
N LEU A 285 -8.76 14.45 -4.03
CA LEU A 285 -9.87 15.34 -3.63
C LEU A 285 -9.50 16.83 -3.77
N GLY A 286 -8.89 17.18 -4.92
CA GLY A 286 -8.36 18.52 -5.16
C GLY A 286 -7.11 18.79 -4.32
N THR A 287 -6.32 17.77 -4.06
CA THR A 287 -4.98 17.83 -3.46
C THR A 287 -4.02 17.04 -4.32
N ALA A 288 -2.74 17.34 -4.24
CA ALA A 288 -1.73 16.50 -4.84
C ALA A 288 -1.61 15.17 -4.08
N LEU A 289 -0.99 14.16 -4.70
CA LEU A 289 -0.66 12.88 -4.07
C LEU A 289 0.11 13.09 -2.76
N THR A 290 -0.23 12.32 -1.73
CA THR A 290 0.39 12.36 -0.41
C THR A 290 1.00 11.02 -0.03
N GLU A 291 1.81 11.00 1.02
CA GLU A 291 2.34 9.78 1.62
C GLU A 291 1.23 8.81 2.05
N ALA A 292 0.20 9.33 2.70
CA ALA A 292 -0.91 8.50 3.17
C ALA A 292 -1.73 7.89 2.02
N HIS A 293 -1.83 8.58 0.87
CA HIS A 293 -2.44 8.02 -0.34
C HIS A 293 -1.61 6.85 -0.87
N VAL A 294 -0.27 7.00 -0.95
CA VAL A 294 0.62 5.92 -1.39
C VAL A 294 0.56 4.74 -0.41
N ASP A 295 0.59 5.00 0.90
CA ASP A 295 0.49 3.96 1.92
C ASP A 295 -0.86 3.22 1.87
N LEU A 296 -1.96 3.92 1.57
CA LEU A 296 -3.27 3.31 1.36
C LEU A 296 -3.27 2.39 0.13
N LEU A 297 -2.79 2.88 -1.01
CA LEU A 297 -2.82 2.13 -2.28
C LEU A 297 -1.87 0.95 -2.27
N ARG A 298 -0.70 1.07 -1.61
CA ARG A 298 0.28 -0.01 -1.44
C ARG A 298 -0.29 -1.25 -0.75
N ARG A 299 -1.31 -1.09 0.07
CA ARG A 299 -2.00 -2.23 0.71
C ARG A 299 -2.68 -3.14 -0.31
N TYR A 300 -3.09 -2.60 -1.45
CA TYR A 300 -3.88 -3.30 -2.47
C TYR A 300 -3.08 -3.58 -3.74
N GLY A 301 -2.14 -2.71 -4.12
CA GLY A 301 -1.38 -2.81 -5.36
C GLY A 301 0.08 -2.42 -5.23
N GLU A 302 0.86 -2.72 -6.25
CA GLU A 302 2.30 -2.46 -6.34
C GLU A 302 2.62 -1.34 -7.32
N GLU A 303 1.67 -1.02 -8.20
CA GLU A 303 1.81 -0.02 -9.25
C GLU A 303 0.74 1.07 -9.10
N ILE A 304 1.16 2.31 -9.28
CA ILE A 304 0.29 3.48 -9.40
C ILE A 304 0.50 4.08 -10.79
N VAL A 305 -0.57 4.27 -11.56
CA VAL A 305 -0.57 5.04 -12.80
C VAL A 305 -1.23 6.39 -12.52
N LEU A 306 -0.45 7.47 -12.58
CA LEU A 306 -0.95 8.84 -12.47
C LEU A 306 -1.33 9.34 -13.87
N LEU A 307 -2.56 9.80 -14.04
CA LEU A 307 -3.00 10.46 -15.25
C LEU A 307 -3.12 11.97 -15.01
N PHE A 308 -2.55 12.79 -15.90
CA PHE A 308 -2.55 14.25 -15.82
C PHE A 308 -2.86 14.88 -17.18
N ASP A 309 -3.32 16.14 -17.12
CA ASP A 309 -3.87 16.85 -18.27
C ASP A 309 -2.81 17.59 -19.09
N SER A 310 -1.67 18.00 -18.47
CA SER A 310 -0.66 18.86 -19.09
C SER A 310 0.77 18.45 -18.76
N ASP A 311 1.74 18.87 -19.60
CA ASP A 311 3.15 18.55 -19.44
C ASP A 311 3.77 19.19 -18.18
N GLU A 312 3.41 20.43 -17.83
CA GLU A 312 3.91 21.11 -16.63
C GLU A 312 3.41 20.46 -15.34
N ALA A 313 2.11 20.08 -15.31
CA ALA A 313 1.54 19.33 -14.19
C ALA A 313 2.22 17.97 -14.05
N GLY A 314 2.61 17.34 -15.17
CA GLY A 314 3.33 16.07 -15.22
C GLY A 314 4.72 16.11 -14.57
N GLU A 315 5.51 17.16 -14.75
CA GLU A 315 6.84 17.27 -14.13
C GLU A 315 6.75 17.39 -12.60
N ALA A 316 5.90 18.27 -12.11
CA ALA A 316 5.68 18.42 -10.67
C ALA A 316 5.09 17.14 -10.04
N ALA A 317 4.22 16.43 -10.78
CA ALA A 317 3.67 15.16 -10.35
C ALA A 317 4.76 14.06 -10.32
N ALA A 318 5.67 14.05 -11.30
CA ALA A 318 6.81 13.12 -11.33
C ALA A 318 7.72 13.30 -10.13
N ASP A 319 8.16 14.53 -9.86
CA ASP A 319 9.04 14.85 -8.73
C ASP A 319 8.41 14.42 -7.39
N ARG A 320 7.13 14.73 -7.22
CA ARG A 320 6.38 14.32 -6.03
C ARG A 320 6.20 12.80 -5.94
N ALA A 321 5.89 12.15 -7.05
CA ALA A 321 5.73 10.70 -7.10
C ALA A 321 7.03 9.98 -6.76
N ILE A 322 8.17 10.46 -7.29
CA ILE A 322 9.50 9.96 -6.95
C ILE A 322 9.75 10.08 -5.45
N ALA A 323 9.54 11.28 -4.88
CA ALA A 323 9.79 11.54 -3.47
C ALA A 323 8.92 10.67 -2.53
N LEU A 324 7.66 10.39 -2.91
CA LEU A 324 6.71 9.68 -2.06
C LEU A 324 6.69 8.16 -2.26
N ALA A 325 6.83 7.71 -3.51
CA ALA A 325 6.62 6.31 -3.85
C ALA A 325 7.91 5.48 -3.79
N LEU A 326 9.06 6.04 -4.17
CA LEU A 326 10.33 5.33 -4.11
C LEU A 326 10.67 4.81 -2.71
N PRO A 327 10.55 5.62 -1.62
CA PRO A 327 10.78 5.13 -0.27
C PRO A 327 9.85 4.00 0.16
N ARG A 328 8.73 3.84 -0.53
CA ARG A 328 7.66 2.86 -0.23
C ARG A 328 7.64 1.66 -1.16
N CYS A 329 8.59 1.57 -2.08
CA CYS A 329 8.67 0.50 -3.08
C CYS A 329 7.41 0.35 -3.93
N VAL A 330 6.75 1.46 -4.23
CA VAL A 330 5.61 1.51 -5.14
C VAL A 330 6.11 2.00 -6.49
N LYS A 331 5.84 1.22 -7.53
CA LYS A 331 6.13 1.61 -8.90
C LYS A 331 5.15 2.69 -9.33
N VAL A 332 5.65 3.82 -9.83
CA VAL A 332 4.79 4.88 -10.36
C VAL A 332 5.06 5.08 -11.83
N ARG A 333 4.00 5.08 -12.62
CA ARG A 333 4.01 5.42 -14.03
C ARG A 333 3.16 6.65 -14.27
N LEU A 334 3.59 7.46 -15.22
CA LEU A 334 2.96 8.72 -15.60
C LEU A 334 2.34 8.55 -16.98
N GLY A 335 1.03 8.71 -17.06
CA GLY A 335 0.27 8.64 -18.30
C GLY A 335 -0.29 10.00 -18.66
N ARG A 336 -0.22 10.36 -19.94
CA ARG A 336 -0.79 11.60 -20.45
C ARG A 336 -2.04 11.28 -21.28
N ILE A 337 -3.11 12.00 -20.99
CA ILE A 337 -4.32 11.96 -21.82
C ILE A 337 -4.04 12.73 -23.13
N PRO A 338 -4.24 12.11 -24.31
CA PRO A 338 -4.10 12.80 -25.58
C PRO A 338 -5.04 14.02 -25.68
N GLU A 339 -4.61 15.04 -26.43
CA GLU A 339 -5.40 16.24 -26.72
C GLU A 339 -5.70 17.16 -25.52
N GLY A 340 -4.97 17.03 -24.40
CA GLY A 340 -5.03 17.95 -23.26
C GLY A 340 -6.37 18.00 -22.54
N LYS A 341 -7.16 16.93 -22.59
CA LYS A 341 -8.47 16.80 -21.93
C LYS A 341 -8.40 15.81 -20.79
N ASP A 342 -9.33 15.97 -19.85
CA ASP A 342 -9.47 15.06 -18.72
C ASP A 342 -9.93 13.64 -19.15
N PRO A 343 -9.74 12.61 -18.30
CA PRO A 343 -10.18 11.26 -18.59
C PRO A 343 -11.67 11.14 -18.92
N SER A 344 -12.53 11.96 -18.30
CA SER A 344 -13.99 11.95 -18.56
C SER A 344 -14.31 12.41 -19.98
N ASP A 345 -13.69 13.50 -20.43
CA ASP A 345 -13.86 14.03 -21.78
C ASP A 345 -13.26 13.08 -22.83
N PHE A 346 -12.12 12.45 -22.54
CA PHE A 346 -11.49 11.48 -23.43
C PHE A 346 -12.38 10.24 -23.61
N LEU A 347 -12.83 9.62 -22.52
CA LEU A 347 -13.68 8.43 -22.53
C LEU A 347 -15.09 8.69 -23.11
N GLY A 348 -15.52 9.95 -23.12
CA GLY A 348 -16.76 10.36 -23.82
C GLY A 348 -16.68 10.28 -25.34
N ARG A 349 -15.46 10.16 -25.93
CA ARG A 349 -15.22 10.17 -27.39
C ARG A 349 -14.42 8.99 -27.89
N ALA A 350 -13.51 8.46 -27.05
CA ALA A 350 -12.62 7.36 -27.36
C ALA A 350 -13.12 6.04 -26.77
N SER A 351 -12.66 4.94 -27.33
CA SER A 351 -13.00 3.60 -26.83
C SER A 351 -12.19 3.24 -25.57
N SER A 352 -12.67 2.22 -24.84
CA SER A 352 -11.91 1.62 -23.73
C SER A 352 -10.55 1.06 -24.18
N ALA A 353 -10.43 0.63 -25.45
CA ALA A 353 -9.16 0.18 -26.02
C ALA A 353 -8.16 1.33 -26.17
N ASP A 354 -8.61 2.51 -26.58
CA ASP A 354 -7.78 3.70 -26.69
C ASP A 354 -7.27 4.14 -25.31
N PHE A 355 -8.14 4.11 -24.30
CA PHE A 355 -7.73 4.41 -22.92
C PHE A 355 -6.75 3.35 -22.38
N SER A 356 -6.92 2.08 -22.71
CA SER A 356 -5.93 1.04 -22.41
C SER A 356 -4.58 1.33 -23.04
N ASN A 357 -4.55 1.85 -24.26
CA ASN A 357 -3.32 2.27 -24.93
C ASN A 357 -2.63 3.43 -24.20
N VAL A 358 -3.39 4.40 -23.67
CA VAL A 358 -2.86 5.47 -22.83
C VAL A 358 -2.17 4.89 -21.60
N LEU A 359 -2.83 3.98 -20.89
CA LEU A 359 -2.26 3.32 -19.71
C LEU A 359 -1.00 2.50 -20.04
N ASN A 360 -1.00 1.80 -21.18
CA ASN A 360 0.14 0.98 -21.61
C ASN A 360 1.35 1.84 -22.00
N ARG A 361 1.13 3.03 -22.54
CA ARG A 361 2.17 4.01 -22.92
C ARG A 361 2.67 4.85 -21.74
N ALA A 362 2.06 4.72 -20.56
CA ALA A 362 2.52 5.43 -19.39
C ALA A 362 3.99 5.08 -19.08
N VAL A 363 4.81 6.09 -18.82
CA VAL A 363 6.27 6.00 -18.61
C VAL A 363 6.56 5.96 -17.12
N GLU A 364 7.56 5.21 -16.70
CA GLU A 364 7.97 5.16 -15.29
C GLU A 364 8.46 6.55 -14.82
N ALA A 365 8.13 6.94 -13.59
CA ALA A 365 8.36 8.30 -13.10
C ALA A 365 9.86 8.71 -13.16
N LEU A 366 10.77 7.80 -12.83
CA LEU A 366 12.22 8.05 -12.96
C LEU A 366 12.65 8.24 -14.40
N GLU A 367 12.17 7.39 -15.30
CA GLU A 367 12.46 7.48 -16.73
C GLU A 367 11.87 8.78 -17.33
N PHE A 368 10.62 9.11 -16.96
CA PHE A 368 9.98 10.36 -17.37
C PHE A 368 10.82 11.58 -16.94
N LYS A 369 11.20 11.63 -15.67
CA LYS A 369 12.04 12.72 -15.15
C LYS A 369 13.38 12.80 -15.86
N TRP A 370 14.01 11.66 -16.14
CA TRP A 370 15.24 11.61 -16.90
C TRP A 370 15.07 12.11 -18.34
N ILE A 371 14.00 11.69 -19.04
CA ILE A 371 13.69 12.16 -20.40
C ILE A 371 13.55 13.69 -20.39
N LYS A 372 12.78 14.26 -19.45
CA LYS A 372 12.59 15.70 -19.31
C LYS A 372 13.89 16.43 -19.00
N THR A 373 14.69 15.90 -18.09
CA THR A 373 16.02 16.43 -17.79
C THR A 373 16.90 16.45 -19.04
N HIS A 374 16.83 15.39 -19.86
CA HIS A 374 17.61 15.27 -21.09
C HIS A 374 17.10 16.17 -22.23
N GLU A 375 15.79 16.43 -22.33
CA GLU A 375 15.20 17.38 -23.30
C GLU A 375 15.76 18.80 -23.10
N HIS A 376 15.93 19.23 -21.84
CA HIS A 376 16.54 20.52 -21.51
C HIS A 376 18.01 20.63 -21.95
N PHE A 377 18.72 19.49 -22.17
CA PHE A 377 20.08 19.49 -22.71
C PHE A 377 20.17 19.80 -24.19
N ARG A 378 19.10 19.54 -24.96
CA ARG A 378 19.12 19.71 -26.42
C ARG A 378 19.03 21.18 -26.88
N ALA A 379 18.51 22.05 -26.02
CA ALA A 379 18.11 23.40 -26.43
C ALA A 379 19.16 24.48 -26.25
N ASP A 380 20.42 24.24 -25.85
CA ASP A 380 21.49 25.27 -25.73
C ASP A 380 22.26 25.27 -24.40
N SER A 381 22.47 24.12 -23.77
CA SER A 381 23.12 24.09 -22.47
C SER A 381 24.62 23.81 -22.55
N SER A 382 25.41 24.65 -21.87
CA SER A 382 26.83 24.41 -21.61
C SER A 382 27.00 23.09 -20.80
N ASP A 383 28.19 22.48 -20.92
CA ASP A 383 28.52 21.23 -20.18
C ASP A 383 28.32 21.39 -18.65
N VAL A 384 28.50 22.63 -18.14
CA VAL A 384 28.24 22.94 -16.72
C VAL A 384 26.75 22.73 -16.36
N ARG A 385 25.84 23.29 -17.16
CA ARG A 385 24.39 23.14 -16.92
C ARG A 385 23.92 21.69 -17.07
N ARG A 386 24.49 20.96 -18.04
CA ARG A 386 24.20 19.52 -18.20
C ARG A 386 24.60 18.75 -16.95
N ARG A 387 25.79 19.01 -16.42
CA ARG A 387 26.27 18.40 -15.19
C ARG A 387 25.39 18.74 -13.99
N GLU A 388 24.99 20.00 -13.85
CA GLU A 388 24.09 20.45 -12.78
C GLU A 388 22.75 19.70 -12.81
N ALA A 389 22.12 19.59 -13.97
CA ALA A 389 20.84 18.91 -14.12
C ALA A 389 20.93 17.41 -13.86
N VAL A 390 22.04 16.73 -14.23
CA VAL A 390 22.30 15.34 -13.83
C VAL A 390 22.44 15.23 -12.32
N LEU A 391 23.19 16.14 -11.70
CA LEU A 391 23.36 16.16 -10.24
C LEU A 391 22.03 16.41 -9.51
N ASP A 392 21.18 17.29 -10.04
CA ASP A 392 19.86 17.56 -9.44
C ASP A 392 18.92 16.33 -9.55
N PHE A 393 18.96 15.61 -10.69
CA PHE A 393 18.26 14.33 -10.83
C PHE A 393 18.75 13.29 -9.80
N VAL A 394 20.08 13.13 -9.68
CA VAL A 394 20.66 12.19 -8.71
C VAL A 394 20.37 12.60 -7.28
N ARG A 395 20.36 13.91 -6.97
CA ARG A 395 19.96 14.43 -5.64
C ARG A 395 18.51 14.14 -5.33
N LEU A 396 17.58 14.38 -6.26
CA LEU A 396 16.16 14.07 -6.09
C LEU A 396 15.94 12.60 -5.68
N VAL A 397 16.58 11.69 -6.41
CA VAL A 397 16.52 10.26 -6.09
C VAL A 397 17.24 9.95 -4.78
N GLY A 398 18.41 10.54 -4.55
CA GLY A 398 19.19 10.39 -3.33
C GLY A 398 18.43 10.83 -2.09
N ASP A 399 17.75 11.96 -2.13
CA ASP A 399 16.94 12.47 -1.03
C ASP A 399 15.76 11.52 -0.73
N ALA A 400 15.11 11.00 -1.77
CA ALA A 400 14.02 10.02 -1.63
C ALA A 400 14.51 8.69 -1.00
N VAL A 401 15.68 8.20 -1.43
CA VAL A 401 16.26 6.90 -1.01
C VAL A 401 16.95 6.98 0.36
N ASN A 402 17.47 8.15 0.74
CA ASN A 402 18.15 8.36 2.01
C ASN A 402 17.20 8.51 3.21
N THR A 403 15.90 8.36 3.03
CA THR A 403 14.94 8.28 4.12
C THR A 403 15.12 6.97 4.91
N ALA A 404 14.79 6.98 6.20
CA ALA A 404 14.90 5.81 7.06
C ALA A 404 14.00 4.62 6.64
N ALA A 405 13.09 4.85 5.70
CA ALA A 405 12.14 3.86 5.22
C ALA A 405 12.71 2.93 4.13
N VAL A 406 13.79 3.31 3.46
CA VAL A 406 14.40 2.54 2.36
C VAL A 406 15.46 1.60 2.90
N ASP A 407 15.24 0.30 2.76
CA ASP A 407 16.26 -0.67 3.11
C ASP A 407 17.42 -0.69 2.10
N ALA A 408 18.52 -1.33 2.47
CA ALA A 408 19.73 -1.30 1.66
C ALA A 408 19.60 -2.08 0.33
N ILE A 409 18.60 -2.96 0.18
CA ILE A 409 18.36 -3.71 -1.07
C ILE A 409 17.59 -2.82 -2.03
N GLN A 410 16.54 -2.18 -1.54
CA GLN A 410 15.77 -1.21 -2.29
C GLN A 410 16.69 -0.10 -2.81
N ARG A 411 17.61 0.37 -1.94
CA ARG A 411 18.64 1.32 -2.33
C ARG A 411 19.51 0.76 -3.46
N GLY A 412 19.99 -0.48 -3.36
CA GLY A 412 20.81 -1.12 -4.39
C GLY A 412 20.08 -1.24 -5.73
N LEU A 413 18.80 -1.64 -5.71
CA LEU A 413 17.98 -1.73 -6.92
C LEU A 413 17.78 -0.36 -7.58
N LEU A 414 17.48 0.67 -6.79
CA LEU A 414 17.30 2.04 -7.28
C LEU A 414 18.62 2.64 -7.81
N VAL A 415 19.73 2.39 -7.11
CA VAL A 415 21.07 2.78 -7.61
C VAL A 415 21.36 2.15 -8.96
N ASN A 416 21.09 0.84 -9.12
CA ASN A 416 21.30 0.15 -10.39
C ASN A 416 20.37 0.68 -11.49
N GLN A 417 19.11 0.99 -11.16
CA GLN A 417 18.17 1.59 -12.11
C GLN A 417 18.65 2.98 -12.58
N VAL A 418 19.08 3.82 -11.65
CA VAL A 418 19.64 5.15 -11.98
C VAL A 418 20.94 5.01 -12.79
N ALA A 419 21.83 4.09 -12.41
CA ALA A 419 23.06 3.79 -13.13
C ALA A 419 22.78 3.38 -14.58
N HIS A 420 21.77 2.54 -14.79
CA HIS A 420 21.33 2.15 -16.13
C HIS A 420 20.78 3.33 -16.94
N LEU A 421 19.94 4.17 -16.34
CA LEU A 421 19.40 5.37 -16.99
C LEU A 421 20.51 6.37 -17.38
N LEU A 422 21.46 6.60 -16.48
CA LEU A 422 22.58 7.54 -16.67
C LEU A 422 23.73 6.95 -17.51
N ARG A 423 23.77 5.63 -17.69
CA ARG A 423 24.87 4.86 -18.31
C ARG A 423 26.22 5.11 -17.63
N ILE A 424 26.23 5.10 -16.30
CA ILE A 424 27.42 5.20 -15.45
C ILE A 424 27.46 4.04 -14.45
N GLU A 425 28.61 3.82 -13.81
CA GLU A 425 28.78 2.74 -12.84
C GLU A 425 27.95 2.96 -11.57
N SER A 426 27.39 1.88 -11.01
CA SER A 426 26.54 1.92 -9.81
C SER A 426 27.27 2.50 -8.59
N ASP A 427 28.58 2.27 -8.46
CA ASP A 427 29.41 2.82 -7.39
C ASP A 427 29.55 4.35 -7.48
N GLU A 428 29.54 4.89 -8.68
CA GLU A 428 29.59 6.33 -8.90
C GLU A 428 28.27 7.00 -8.54
N VAL A 429 27.15 6.39 -8.94
CA VAL A 429 25.81 6.82 -8.53
C VAL A 429 25.69 6.79 -7.00
N SER A 430 26.13 5.72 -6.34
CA SER A 430 26.12 5.60 -4.88
C SER A 430 26.91 6.72 -4.20
N ARG A 431 28.06 7.08 -4.73
CA ARG A 431 28.88 8.19 -4.22
C ARG A 431 28.19 9.54 -4.39
N LEU A 432 27.61 9.79 -5.55
CA LEU A 432 26.88 11.03 -5.85
C LEU A 432 25.63 11.18 -4.96
N MET A 433 24.87 10.09 -4.75
CA MET A 433 23.69 10.07 -3.88
C MET A 433 24.07 10.25 -2.40
N SER A 434 25.25 9.80 -1.98
CA SER A 434 25.73 9.93 -0.59
C SER A 434 26.30 11.33 -0.29
N GLY A 435 26.86 12.01 -1.28
CA GLY A 435 27.44 13.36 -1.18
C GLY A 435 26.40 14.48 -0.93
N SER A 436 25.11 14.20 -1.16
CA SER A 436 24.00 15.13 -0.90
C SER A 436 23.83 15.51 0.59
N ARG A 437 24.41 14.76 1.53
CA ARG A 437 24.33 15.04 2.98
C ARG A 437 25.18 16.20 3.47
N SER A 438 26.16 16.66 2.71
CA SER A 438 27.17 17.65 3.19
C SER A 438 26.79 19.12 2.99
N SER A 439 25.78 19.42 2.17
CA SER A 439 25.53 20.84 1.77
C SER A 439 24.35 21.55 2.47
N ARG A 440 23.59 20.88 3.35
CA ARG A 440 22.50 21.51 4.11
C ARG A 440 22.85 21.90 5.57
N GLY A 441 24.12 21.70 5.99
CA GLY A 441 24.59 21.91 7.37
C GLY A 441 25.40 23.17 7.66
N ASP A 442 25.82 23.97 6.68
CA ASP A 442 26.80 25.03 6.89
C ASP A 442 26.20 26.46 6.78
N HIS A 443 25.13 26.75 7.55
CA HIS A 443 24.83 28.14 7.94
C HIS A 443 24.11 28.19 9.29
N ALA A 444 24.72 27.61 10.35
CA ALA A 444 24.50 28.07 11.72
C ALA A 444 25.54 27.46 12.66
N ALA A 445 26.35 28.34 13.24
CA ALA A 445 27.14 28.13 14.47
C ALA A 445 28.39 27.25 14.37
N ALA A 446 29.50 27.89 14.05
CA ALA A 446 30.82 27.51 14.58
C ALA A 446 30.80 27.63 16.11
N THR A 447 30.89 26.51 16.82
CA THR A 447 31.68 26.40 18.06
C THR A 447 31.72 24.96 18.59
N LYS A 448 32.95 24.46 18.64
CA LYS A 448 33.55 23.53 19.61
C LYS A 448 33.12 22.06 19.68
N ASN A 449 34.11 21.22 19.31
CA ASN A 449 34.57 19.99 19.95
C ASN A 449 33.72 18.71 19.84
N GLY A 450 34.34 17.71 19.18
CA GLY A 450 34.07 16.31 19.46
C GLY A 450 34.09 15.45 18.20
N ALA A 451 35.25 14.88 17.91
CA ALA A 451 35.41 13.81 16.94
C ALA A 451 34.47 12.64 17.25
N VAL A 452 33.44 12.44 16.43
CA VAL A 452 32.68 11.20 16.40
C VAL A 452 33.01 10.49 15.10
N SER A 453 33.82 9.48 15.24
CA SER A 453 34.21 8.46 14.28
C SER A 453 32.99 7.97 13.49
N GLN A 454 33.00 8.12 12.15
CA GLN A 454 32.15 7.34 11.25
C GLN A 454 32.57 5.87 11.35
N ARG A 455 31.90 5.11 12.20
CA ARG A 455 31.96 3.65 12.15
C ARG A 455 31.06 3.21 10.99
N SER A 456 31.68 2.69 9.92
CA SER A 456 31.02 1.75 9.01
C SER A 456 30.36 0.67 9.88
N ALA A 457 29.07 0.40 9.70
CA ALA A 457 28.36 -0.64 10.44
C ALA A 457 29.19 -1.94 10.36
N ALA A 458 29.51 -2.52 11.52
CA ALA A 458 30.28 -3.75 11.58
C ALA A 458 29.50 -4.86 10.84
N PRO A 459 30.17 -5.85 10.22
CA PRO A 459 29.50 -6.94 9.50
C PRO A 459 28.41 -7.66 10.29
N ARG A 460 28.53 -7.67 11.64
CA ARG A 460 27.53 -8.20 12.57
C ARG A 460 26.21 -7.43 12.59
N ASP A 461 26.24 -6.11 12.40
CA ASP A 461 25.02 -5.27 12.40
C ASP A 461 24.22 -5.49 11.12
N ALA A 462 24.89 -5.77 9.99
CA ALA A 462 24.23 -6.08 8.72
C ALA A 462 23.53 -7.46 8.76
N GLU A 463 24.17 -8.47 9.35
CA GLU A 463 23.58 -9.81 9.53
C GLU A 463 22.39 -9.76 10.50
N GLN A 464 22.50 -9.01 11.60
CA GLN A 464 21.39 -8.80 12.54
C GLN A 464 20.18 -8.15 11.87
N ALA A 465 20.37 -7.18 10.99
CA ALA A 465 19.27 -6.54 10.25
C ALA A 465 18.52 -7.55 9.34
N VAL A 466 19.23 -8.47 8.69
CA VAL A 466 18.63 -9.53 7.88
C VAL A 466 17.79 -10.48 8.73
N TRP A 467 18.29 -10.90 9.89
CA TRP A 467 17.55 -11.74 10.83
C TRP A 467 16.29 -11.07 11.37
N THR A 468 16.37 -9.78 11.67
CA THR A 468 15.20 -9.00 12.08
C THR A 468 14.12 -9.00 10.99
N HIS A 469 14.50 -8.82 9.72
CA HIS A 469 13.56 -8.89 8.59
C HIS A 469 12.95 -10.28 8.39
N LEU A 470 13.75 -11.34 8.55
CA LEU A 470 13.24 -12.72 8.50
C LEU A 470 12.17 -12.96 9.57
N LEU A 471 12.42 -12.52 10.80
CA LEU A 471 11.45 -12.64 11.90
C LEU A 471 10.19 -11.80 11.65
N GLU A 472 10.32 -10.58 11.15
CA GLU A 472 9.17 -9.73 10.77
C GLU A 472 8.27 -10.43 9.75
N VAL A 473 8.85 -11.11 8.76
CA VAL A 473 8.08 -11.87 7.76
C VAL A 473 7.47 -13.13 8.35
N LEU A 474 8.26 -13.95 9.04
CA LEU A 474 7.82 -15.26 9.53
C LEU A 474 6.75 -15.15 10.61
N LEU A 475 6.81 -14.12 11.46
CA LEU A 475 5.78 -13.86 12.47
C LEU A 475 4.45 -13.42 11.86
N ASN A 476 4.47 -12.74 10.71
CA ASN A 476 3.27 -12.29 10.01
C ASN A 476 2.73 -13.32 9.01
N ALA A 477 3.60 -14.15 8.42
CA ALA A 477 3.27 -15.16 7.42
C ALA A 477 3.99 -16.49 7.71
N PRO A 478 3.60 -17.20 8.78
CA PRO A 478 4.28 -18.45 9.20
C PRO A 478 4.28 -19.56 8.16
N ASN A 479 3.31 -19.54 7.23
CA ASN A 479 3.22 -20.48 6.12
C ASN A 479 4.37 -20.35 5.12
N LEU A 480 5.08 -19.23 5.09
CA LEU A 480 6.23 -19.03 4.22
C LEU A 480 7.48 -19.78 4.72
N LEU A 481 7.46 -20.31 5.94
CA LEU A 481 8.54 -21.14 6.44
C LEU A 481 8.77 -22.38 5.56
N ASP A 482 7.74 -22.91 4.92
CA ASP A 482 7.83 -24.06 4.01
C ASP A 482 8.67 -23.74 2.73
N MET A 483 8.93 -22.46 2.48
CA MET A 483 9.83 -22.02 1.41
C MET A 483 11.31 -22.01 1.83
N ILE A 484 11.58 -22.13 3.12
CA ILE A 484 12.93 -22.19 3.68
C ILE A 484 13.32 -23.67 3.76
N GLY A 485 14.12 -24.12 2.79
CA GLY A 485 14.42 -25.55 2.58
C GLY A 485 15.34 -26.18 3.63
N GLU A 486 16.01 -25.39 4.48
CA GLU A 486 16.95 -25.84 5.52
C GLU A 486 16.70 -25.12 6.84
N GLU A 487 17.07 -25.77 7.95
CA GLU A 487 17.02 -25.14 9.27
C GLU A 487 18.03 -24.00 9.35
N LEU A 488 17.53 -22.78 9.54
CA LEU A 488 18.38 -21.63 9.78
C LEU A 488 19.05 -21.73 11.16
N ASP A 489 20.36 -21.50 11.21
CA ASP A 489 21.11 -21.50 12.46
C ASP A 489 20.83 -20.24 13.29
N THR A 490 19.90 -20.37 14.25
CA THR A 490 19.50 -19.28 15.14
C THR A 490 20.63 -18.79 16.07
N ALA A 491 21.70 -19.58 16.24
CA ALA A 491 22.86 -19.18 17.07
C ALA A 491 23.60 -17.98 16.46
N ARG A 492 23.43 -17.71 15.19
CA ARG A 492 24.01 -16.57 14.46
C ARG A 492 23.32 -15.25 14.74
N ILE A 493 22.14 -15.25 15.32
CA ILE A 493 21.40 -14.03 15.66
C ILE A 493 22.10 -13.32 16.82
N ALA A 494 22.55 -12.09 16.58
CA ALA A 494 23.34 -11.34 17.56
C ALA A 494 22.47 -10.82 18.72
N ASP A 495 21.25 -10.30 18.45
CA ASP A 495 20.32 -9.84 19.48
C ASP A 495 19.77 -11.05 20.28
N PRO A 496 19.97 -11.10 21.60
CA PRO A 496 19.49 -12.23 22.41
C PRO A 496 17.98 -12.40 22.42
N ARG A 497 17.20 -11.32 22.28
CA ARG A 497 15.73 -11.35 22.22
C ARG A 497 15.27 -11.94 20.88
N ASP A 498 15.79 -11.44 19.77
CA ASP A 498 15.48 -11.95 18.43
C ASP A 498 15.87 -13.43 18.32
N ARG A 499 16.99 -13.84 18.94
CA ARG A 499 17.42 -15.25 19.02
C ARG A 499 16.43 -16.13 19.77
N ARG A 500 15.94 -15.70 20.95
CA ARG A 500 14.94 -16.45 21.72
C ARG A 500 13.63 -16.57 20.96
N ILE A 501 13.18 -15.48 20.32
CA ILE A 501 11.97 -15.46 19.50
C ILE A 501 12.10 -16.41 18.30
N ALA A 502 13.23 -16.38 17.58
CA ALA A 502 13.52 -17.31 16.50
C ALA A 502 13.49 -18.77 16.97
N THR A 503 14.16 -19.07 18.09
CA THR A 503 14.18 -20.41 18.67
C THR A 503 12.77 -20.86 19.04
N ALA A 504 11.98 -20.00 19.71
CA ALA A 504 10.60 -20.29 20.05
C ALA A 504 9.72 -20.55 18.82
N PHE A 505 9.96 -19.80 17.74
CA PHE A 505 9.26 -19.96 16.47
C PHE A 505 9.57 -21.32 15.81
N PHE A 506 10.85 -21.68 15.66
CA PHE A 506 11.26 -22.95 15.05
C PHE A 506 10.87 -24.15 15.91
N ASP A 507 10.97 -24.05 17.23
CA ASP A 507 10.53 -25.11 18.16
C ASP A 507 9.01 -25.32 18.14
N ALA A 508 8.24 -24.25 17.94
CA ALA A 508 6.80 -24.35 17.77
C ALA A 508 6.46 -25.13 16.49
N ARG A 509 7.20 -24.92 15.40
CA ARG A 509 7.03 -25.61 14.13
C ARG A 509 7.38 -27.09 14.19
N ARG A 510 8.46 -27.45 14.85
CA ARG A 510 8.90 -28.88 14.99
C ARG A 510 7.86 -29.77 15.66
N LYS A 511 6.98 -29.22 16.50
CA LYS A 511 5.92 -29.98 17.19
C LYS A 511 4.71 -30.32 16.33
N GLY A 512 4.67 -29.85 15.06
CA GLY A 512 3.62 -30.17 14.09
C GLY A 512 2.31 -29.40 14.35
N GLY A 513 1.68 -28.93 13.27
CA GLY A 513 0.42 -28.17 13.31
C GLY A 513 0.56 -26.77 12.72
N PRO A 514 -0.55 -26.05 12.50
CA PRO A 514 -0.53 -24.68 12.03
C PRO A 514 0.10 -23.78 13.11
N LEU A 515 1.18 -23.12 12.77
CA LEU A 515 1.88 -22.20 13.66
C LEU A 515 1.07 -20.88 13.78
N SER A 516 0.72 -20.51 15.01
CA SER A 516 0.09 -19.22 15.32
C SER A 516 1.05 -18.33 16.13
N LEU A 517 0.81 -17.03 16.07
CA LEU A 517 1.54 -16.07 16.91
C LEU A 517 1.40 -16.39 18.41
N ALA A 518 0.23 -16.90 18.82
CA ALA A 518 -0.03 -17.33 20.19
C ALA A 518 0.88 -18.49 20.62
N ASP A 519 1.22 -19.41 19.70
CA ASP A 519 2.12 -20.52 19.99
C ASP A 519 3.56 -20.08 20.23
N VAL A 520 3.98 -19.01 19.53
CA VAL A 520 5.30 -18.38 19.74
C VAL A 520 5.33 -17.64 21.08
N LEU A 521 4.31 -16.81 21.34
CA LEU A 521 4.19 -16.05 22.60
C LEU A 521 4.11 -16.95 23.83
N ALA A 522 3.44 -18.10 23.73
CA ALA A 522 3.36 -19.07 24.83
C ALA A 522 4.72 -19.68 25.22
N ARG A 523 5.71 -19.59 24.33
CA ARG A 523 7.08 -20.09 24.54
C ARG A 523 8.08 -19.00 24.91
N CYS A 524 7.69 -17.75 24.81
CA CYS A 524 8.48 -16.61 25.27
C CYS A 524 8.25 -16.42 26.77
N HIS A 525 9.23 -16.79 27.57
CA HIS A 525 9.12 -16.72 29.04
C HIS A 525 9.49 -15.35 29.62
N ASP A 526 10.18 -14.51 28.84
CA ASP A 526 10.57 -13.16 29.22
C ASP A 526 9.53 -12.14 28.72
N PRO A 527 8.97 -11.28 29.61
CA PRO A 527 8.02 -10.25 29.20
C PRO A 527 8.55 -9.29 28.11
N SER A 528 9.87 -9.07 28.04
CA SER A 528 10.50 -8.24 27.00
C SER A 528 10.44 -8.88 25.62
N ASP A 529 10.35 -10.21 25.53
CA ASP A 529 10.23 -10.93 24.27
C ASP A 529 8.83 -10.74 23.68
N ALA A 530 7.77 -10.72 24.49
CA ALA A 530 6.42 -10.45 24.03
C ALA A 530 6.26 -9.05 23.44
N GLN A 531 6.87 -8.04 24.06
CA GLN A 531 6.93 -6.69 23.52
C GLN A 531 7.68 -6.68 22.17
N ARG A 532 8.82 -7.36 22.10
CA ARG A 532 9.62 -7.45 20.89
C ARG A 532 8.91 -8.17 19.75
N VAL A 533 8.17 -9.24 20.03
CA VAL A 533 7.31 -9.93 19.06
C VAL A 533 6.26 -8.96 18.48
N THR A 534 5.61 -8.17 19.33
CA THR A 534 4.64 -7.15 18.87
C THR A 534 5.30 -6.13 17.95
N GLU A 535 6.48 -5.60 18.31
CA GLU A 535 7.23 -4.68 17.47
C GLU A 535 7.60 -5.28 16.11
N LEU A 536 8.02 -6.55 16.07
CA LEU A 536 8.36 -7.25 14.82
C LEU A 536 7.15 -7.51 13.96
N VAL A 537 6.02 -7.89 14.56
CA VAL A 537 4.75 -8.09 13.85
C VAL A 537 4.26 -6.79 13.23
N ASP A 538 4.25 -5.70 13.99
CA ASP A 538 3.79 -4.39 13.50
C ASP A 538 4.68 -3.87 12.36
N ARG A 539 6.00 -4.02 12.48
CA ARG A 539 6.94 -3.65 11.41
C ARG A 539 6.76 -4.51 10.15
N GLY A 540 6.59 -5.82 10.34
CA GLY A 540 6.33 -6.73 9.24
C GLY A 540 5.00 -6.42 8.54
N ALA A 541 3.93 -6.14 9.30
CA ALA A 541 2.64 -5.73 8.76
C ALA A 541 2.73 -4.41 7.98
N ALA A 542 3.52 -3.45 8.47
CA ALA A 542 3.73 -2.18 7.78
C ALA A 542 4.48 -2.34 6.44
N ARG A 543 5.33 -3.36 6.31
CA ARG A 543 6.11 -3.63 5.07
C ARG A 543 5.28 -4.32 3.99
N GLY A 544 4.43 -5.28 4.35
CA GLY A 544 3.70 -6.11 3.39
C GLY A 544 4.64 -6.95 2.49
N ASN A 545 4.09 -7.56 1.44
CA ASN A 545 4.81 -8.36 0.42
C ASN A 545 5.80 -9.39 1.01
N TYR A 546 5.30 -10.23 1.89
CA TYR A 546 6.09 -11.16 2.72
C TYR A 546 6.93 -12.14 1.89
N GLU A 547 6.41 -12.64 0.76
CA GLU A 547 7.12 -13.63 -0.07
C GLU A 547 8.37 -13.03 -0.71
N ALA A 548 8.27 -11.85 -1.32
CA ALA A 548 9.42 -11.17 -1.92
C ALA A 548 10.43 -10.73 -0.85
N THR A 549 9.97 -10.25 0.30
CA THR A 549 10.83 -9.88 1.42
C THR A 549 11.59 -11.07 1.96
N LEU A 550 10.94 -12.26 2.06
CA LEU A 550 11.58 -13.50 2.48
C LEU A 550 12.69 -13.93 1.52
N GLN A 551 12.38 -14.02 0.22
CA GLN A 551 13.35 -14.42 -0.80
C GLN A 551 14.60 -13.54 -0.78
N LEU A 552 14.39 -12.27 -0.62
CA LEU A 552 15.44 -11.27 -0.57
C LEU A 552 16.30 -11.38 0.71
N ALA A 553 15.67 -11.57 1.87
CA ALA A 553 16.37 -11.77 3.13
C ALA A 553 17.22 -13.05 3.11
N LEU A 554 16.71 -14.15 2.52
CA LEU A 554 17.44 -15.41 2.36
C LEU A 554 18.65 -15.26 1.41
N ALA A 555 18.48 -14.57 0.29
CA ALA A 555 19.59 -14.29 -0.64
C ALA A 555 20.73 -13.52 0.05
N ARG A 556 20.39 -12.50 0.87
CA ARG A 556 21.37 -11.74 1.64
C ARG A 556 22.05 -12.53 2.74
N LEU A 557 21.29 -13.36 3.46
CA LEU A 557 21.88 -14.22 4.47
C LEU A 557 22.94 -15.12 3.84
N ALA A 558 22.63 -15.70 2.67
CA ALA A 558 23.56 -16.52 1.90
C ALA A 558 24.81 -15.74 1.43
N GLU A 559 24.66 -14.47 1.01
CA GLU A 559 25.79 -13.60 0.66
C GLU A 559 26.66 -13.23 1.85
N THR A 560 26.03 -12.90 2.99
CA THR A 560 26.73 -12.55 4.22
C THR A 560 27.52 -13.75 4.75
N ILE A 561 26.96 -14.95 4.67
CA ILE A 561 27.64 -16.20 5.06
C ILE A 561 28.86 -16.46 4.16
N ARG A 562 28.69 -16.33 2.84
CA ARG A 562 29.79 -16.48 1.86
C ARG A 562 30.87 -15.43 2.02
N GLY A 563 30.48 -14.16 2.19
CA GLY A 563 31.41 -13.06 2.43
C GLY A 563 32.21 -13.22 3.72
N GLY A 564 31.56 -13.66 4.80
CA GLY A 564 32.20 -13.97 6.08
C GLY A 564 33.21 -15.11 5.98
N ALA A 565 32.87 -16.19 5.25
CA ALA A 565 33.79 -17.30 5.02
C ALA A 565 35.02 -16.87 4.20
N ALA A 566 34.83 -16.10 3.13
CA ALA A 566 35.92 -15.58 2.31
C ALA A 566 36.81 -14.61 3.10
N GLN A 567 36.24 -13.78 3.96
CA GLN A 567 36.99 -12.84 4.80
C GLN A 567 37.77 -13.55 5.90
N ALA A 568 37.18 -14.60 6.51
CA ALA A 568 37.86 -15.45 7.47
C ALA A 568 39.03 -16.22 6.83
N SER A 569 38.85 -16.73 5.61
CA SER A 569 39.92 -17.39 4.84
C SER A 569 41.04 -16.42 4.49
N ARG A 570 40.70 -15.20 4.04
CA ARG A 570 41.66 -14.14 3.75
C ARG A 570 42.45 -13.71 4.99
N ARG A 571 41.77 -13.62 6.15
CA ARG A 571 42.43 -13.27 7.43
C ARG A 571 43.37 -14.36 7.88
N ARG A 572 42.99 -15.64 7.77
CA ARG A 572 43.87 -16.80 8.06
C ARG A 572 45.09 -16.81 7.16
N LEU A 573 44.92 -16.47 5.88
CA LEU A 573 46.01 -16.36 4.92
C LEU A 573 46.99 -15.23 5.28
N LEU A 574 46.48 -14.07 5.67
CA LEU A 574 47.29 -12.92 6.12
C LEU A 574 47.99 -13.23 7.45
N ASP A 575 47.34 -13.89 8.40
CA ASP A 575 47.90 -14.28 9.65
C ASP A 575 49.01 -15.36 9.47
N ALA A 576 48.78 -16.33 8.55
CA ALA A 576 49.79 -17.31 8.16
C ALA A 576 51.01 -16.67 7.46
N MET A 577 50.80 -15.70 6.57
CA MET A 577 51.85 -14.93 5.93
C MET A 577 52.65 -14.07 6.94
N ALA A 578 51.97 -13.52 7.94
CA ALA A 578 52.62 -12.73 9.00
C ALA A 578 53.48 -13.61 9.95
N MET A 579 53.11 -14.92 10.09
CA MET A 579 53.88 -15.88 10.88
C MET A 579 54.93 -16.66 10.09
N GLY A 580 55.18 -16.30 8.78
CA GLY A 580 56.24 -16.93 7.97
C GLY A 580 55.98 -18.40 7.61
N GLN A 581 54.72 -18.87 7.68
CA GLN A 581 54.31 -20.22 7.35
C GLN A 581 53.81 -20.26 5.90
N PRO A 582 54.25 -21.24 5.05
CA PRO A 582 53.71 -21.38 3.70
C PRO A 582 52.21 -21.72 3.74
N PRO A 583 51.39 -21.19 2.79
CA PRO A 583 49.96 -21.48 2.75
C PRO A 583 49.74 -22.99 2.50
N GLN A 584 49.07 -23.67 3.43
CA GLN A 584 48.59 -25.01 3.19
C GLN A 584 47.39 -24.95 2.24
N GLU A 585 47.54 -25.46 1.03
CA GLU A 585 46.48 -25.73 0.09
C GLU A 585 45.59 -26.87 0.64
N ASN A 586 44.51 -26.51 1.33
CA ASN A 586 43.45 -27.47 1.65
C ASN A 586 42.55 -27.60 0.42
N GLY A 587 42.72 -28.68 -0.33
CA GLY A 587 41.98 -29.03 -1.54
C GLY A 587 40.48 -29.34 -1.35
N ASP A 588 39.90 -29.09 -0.18
CA ASP A 588 38.52 -29.43 0.17
C ASP A 588 37.53 -28.26 0.13
N THR A 589 38.03 -27.01 0.04
CA THR A 589 37.17 -25.83 0.03
C THR A 589 36.53 -25.55 -1.34
N ASP A 590 37.11 -26.02 -2.43
CA ASP A 590 36.62 -25.76 -3.79
C ASP A 590 35.53 -26.76 -4.23
N ARG A 591 35.50 -27.98 -3.67
CA ARG A 591 34.46 -28.97 -3.96
C ARG A 591 33.13 -28.66 -3.28
N THR A 592 33.16 -28.28 -2.01
CA THR A 592 31.95 -27.90 -1.25
C THR A 592 31.30 -26.63 -1.79
N GLN A 593 32.06 -25.70 -2.31
CA GLN A 593 31.57 -24.46 -2.91
C GLN A 593 30.92 -24.68 -4.28
N ASN A 594 31.45 -25.60 -5.08
CA ASN A 594 30.89 -25.97 -6.38
C ASN A 594 29.67 -26.88 -6.29
N ASP A 595 29.61 -27.78 -5.32
CA ASP A 595 28.48 -28.68 -5.11
C ASP A 595 27.26 -27.92 -4.56
N PHE A 596 27.45 -26.98 -3.63
CA PHE A 596 26.38 -26.11 -3.13
C PHE A 596 25.80 -25.19 -4.22
N VAL A 597 26.63 -24.64 -5.09
CA VAL A 597 26.19 -23.83 -6.24
C VAL A 597 25.50 -24.67 -7.32
N ARG A 598 25.90 -25.93 -7.51
CA ARG A 598 25.26 -26.87 -8.44
C ARG A 598 23.90 -27.35 -7.95
N GLU A 599 23.73 -27.68 -6.68
CA GLU A 599 22.45 -28.08 -6.09
C GLU A 599 21.44 -26.94 -6.12
N HIS A 600 21.85 -25.71 -5.81
CA HIS A 600 20.91 -24.58 -5.79
C HIS A 600 20.57 -24.02 -7.18
N ARG A 601 21.43 -24.14 -8.18
CA ARG A 601 21.06 -23.87 -9.59
C ARG A 601 20.03 -24.86 -10.13
N HIS A 602 20.07 -26.12 -9.68
CA HIS A 602 19.09 -27.12 -10.09
C HIS A 602 17.71 -26.91 -9.46
N PHE A 603 17.62 -26.30 -8.28
CA PHE A 603 16.36 -26.03 -7.60
C PHE A 603 15.63 -24.78 -8.13
N ALA A 604 16.34 -23.73 -8.47
CA ALA A 604 15.75 -22.52 -9.07
C ALA A 604 15.18 -22.79 -10.48
N GLY A 605 15.82 -23.67 -11.26
CA GLY A 605 15.40 -24.01 -12.63
C GLY A 605 14.20 -24.97 -12.71
N ARG A 606 14.01 -25.87 -11.74
CA ARG A 606 12.96 -26.91 -11.80
C ARG A 606 11.57 -26.46 -11.34
N ARG A 607 11.43 -25.40 -10.56
CA ARG A 607 10.11 -24.89 -10.12
C ARG A 607 9.47 -23.90 -11.07
N LEU A 608 10.23 -23.20 -11.90
CA LEU A 608 9.69 -22.35 -12.96
C LEU A 608 9.09 -23.15 -14.13
N VAL A 609 9.60 -24.36 -14.40
CA VAL A 609 9.12 -25.22 -15.49
C VAL A 609 7.85 -26.02 -15.11
N ARG A 610 7.58 -26.31 -13.83
CA ARG A 610 6.39 -27.08 -13.42
C ARG A 610 5.09 -26.30 -13.29
N ARG A 611 5.13 -24.96 -13.35
CA ARG A 611 3.90 -24.12 -13.38
C ARG A 611 3.47 -23.73 -14.79
N ALA A 612 4.30 -23.99 -15.80
CA ALA A 612 4.01 -23.67 -17.21
C ALA A 612 3.50 -24.84 -18.04
N VAL A 613 3.42 -26.06 -17.48
CA VAL A 613 2.94 -27.24 -18.21
C VAL A 613 1.73 -27.84 -17.48
N GLY A 614 0.61 -27.18 -17.64
CA GLY A 614 -0.71 -27.64 -17.25
C GLY A 614 -1.76 -27.09 -18.20
N GLY A 615 -1.80 -27.58 -19.45
CA GLY A 615 -2.81 -27.21 -20.44
C GLY A 615 -2.39 -27.62 -21.85
N SER A 616 -2.86 -28.81 -22.25
CA SER A 616 -3.17 -29.31 -23.62
C SER A 616 -2.29 -28.92 -24.81
N ASP A 617 -1.77 -29.98 -25.41
CA ASP A 617 -1.37 -30.18 -26.79
C ASP A 617 -1.69 -29.07 -27.81
N LEU A 618 -0.63 -28.52 -28.40
CA LEU A 618 -0.57 -28.19 -29.80
C LEU A 618 0.91 -28.11 -30.24
N ASP A 619 1.26 -29.11 -31.02
CA ASP A 619 2.48 -29.29 -31.79
C ASP A 619 2.63 -28.16 -32.80
N LEU A 620 3.78 -27.50 -32.88
CA LEU A 620 4.30 -26.85 -34.09
C LEU A 620 5.70 -26.23 -33.84
N GLY A 621 6.68 -26.91 -34.30
CA GLY A 621 7.89 -26.54 -35.05
C GLY A 621 8.55 -25.20 -34.76
N VAL A 622 9.65 -25.22 -33.99
CA VAL A 622 10.76 -24.31 -34.21
C VAL A 622 12.07 -25.11 -33.99
N ARG A 623 12.56 -25.66 -35.08
CA ARG A 623 13.98 -25.94 -35.26
C ARG A 623 14.53 -24.90 -36.25
N GLU A 624 15.80 -24.53 -36.01
CA GLU A 624 16.69 -23.73 -36.87
C GLU A 624 16.48 -22.20 -36.82
N VAL A 625 17.39 -21.51 -36.13
CA VAL A 625 18.38 -20.62 -36.73
C VAL A 625 19.43 -20.25 -35.67
N ILE A 626 20.47 -21.04 -35.56
CA ILE A 626 21.81 -20.57 -35.17
C ILE A 626 22.75 -21.18 -36.21
N ASN A 627 23.17 -20.43 -37.19
CA ASN A 627 24.55 -20.36 -37.69
C ASN A 627 24.72 -19.39 -38.86
N THR A 628 25.84 -18.71 -38.79
CA THR A 628 26.60 -18.09 -39.89
C THR A 628 26.07 -16.82 -40.55
N LYS A 629 26.78 -15.72 -40.31
CA LYS A 629 27.60 -15.09 -41.37
C LYS A 629 28.52 -14.03 -40.80
N THR A 630 29.77 -14.43 -40.71
CA THR A 630 30.93 -13.56 -40.93
C THR A 630 31.13 -13.39 -42.46
N VAL A 631 31.71 -12.24 -42.86
CA VAL A 631 32.50 -11.93 -44.06
C VAL A 631 31.80 -11.18 -45.19
N THR A 632 32.34 -9.96 -45.36
CA THR A 632 32.57 -9.13 -46.57
C THR A 632 31.37 -8.68 -47.41
N GLU A 633 31.12 -7.42 -47.49
CA GLU A 633 31.63 -6.31 -48.31
C GLU A 633 31.12 -4.96 -47.77
#